data_011a891d65ea08657ded3db42ba6c058
#
_entry.id   011a891d65ea08657ded3db42ba6c058
#
_cell.length_a   1.000
_cell.length_b   1.000
_cell.length_c   1.000
_cell.angle_alpha   90.00
_cell.angle_beta   90.00
_cell.angle_gamma   90.00
#
_symmetry.space_group_name_H-M   'P 1'
#
loop_
_entity.id
_entity.type
_entity.pdbx_description
1 polymer ?
#
loop_
_entity_poly.entity_id
_entity_poly.type
_entity_poly.pdbx_seq_one_letter_code
_entity_poly.pdbx_strand_id
1 'polypeptide(L)'
;MYTFSVVLCDNEVDRDGECFTKETLEELAKLFVGKTGILDHEPTSKNQTARVFDAAVKEIPGKVTSLNEPYAQLTARAYVPRNDGTKAFIESIESGIRKEVSVGCAVKKRVCSVCGAESCVHVPGKTYNGKRCVRILSGAADAYEFSFVAVPAQRAAGVVKKFSPRFEESEKKKEVKTVYDIVKKLADGEDSVTVAKEELNMLKTELKALFDRAECGDRYRAALCERIYKLSAVAQPEFKRGLTEAITKSLGIAELEEMAAALAKAAERKMPVMPQLAAEKTEDTNAADDGAFRI
;
A
#
# COMPACT_ATOMS: atom_id res chain seq x y z
N MET A 1 -9.58 -6.77 4.05
CA MET A 1 -8.39 -5.87 4.03
C MET A 1 -8.78 -4.50 4.54
N TYR A 2 -7.94 -3.87 5.35
CA TYR A 2 -8.03 -2.47 5.71
C TYR A 2 -6.98 -1.70 4.90
N THR A 3 -7.38 -0.64 4.20
CA THR A 3 -6.47 0.17 3.40
C THR A 3 -6.50 1.62 3.89
N PHE A 4 -5.35 2.27 3.86
CA PHE A 4 -5.20 3.67 4.26
C PHE A 4 -4.18 4.37 3.37
N SER A 5 -4.30 5.69 3.27
CA SER A 5 -3.31 6.54 2.62
C SER A 5 -2.40 7.18 3.66
N VAL A 6 -1.14 7.32 3.33
CA VAL A 6 -0.11 7.87 4.22
C VAL A 6 0.83 8.76 3.43
N VAL A 7 1.13 9.95 3.95
CA VAL A 7 2.25 10.75 3.49
C VAL A 7 3.50 10.16 4.13
N LEU A 8 4.39 9.60 3.33
CA LEU A 8 5.63 8.98 3.79
C LEU A 8 6.69 10.04 4.09
N CYS A 9 6.91 10.95 3.17
CA CYS A 9 7.85 12.05 3.27
C CYS A 9 7.50 13.17 2.28
N ASP A 10 8.19 14.30 2.39
CA ASP A 10 8.03 15.46 1.51
C ASP A 10 9.39 16.13 1.25
N ASN A 11 9.41 17.23 0.48
CA ASN A 11 10.61 18.01 0.20
C ASN A 11 10.75 19.23 1.12
N GLU A 12 9.99 19.34 2.23
CA GLU A 12 10.23 20.37 3.24
C GLU A 12 11.44 20.00 4.11
N VAL A 13 12.06 21.00 4.68
CA VAL A 13 13.14 20.80 5.66
C VAL A 13 12.58 20.16 6.92
N ASP A 14 13.10 19.01 7.25
CA ASP A 14 12.71 18.22 8.40
C ASP A 14 13.30 18.72 9.73
N ARG A 15 13.09 17.97 10.83
CA ARG A 15 13.58 18.31 12.15
C ARG A 15 15.09 18.17 12.28
N ASP A 16 15.72 17.35 11.44
CA ASP A 16 17.15 17.08 11.42
C ASP A 16 17.91 18.07 10.50
N GLY A 17 17.17 19.00 9.88
CA GLY A 17 17.72 19.98 8.93
C GLY A 17 18.07 19.36 7.59
N GLU A 18 17.35 18.32 7.20
CA GLU A 18 17.51 17.63 5.93
C GLU A 18 16.30 17.86 5.05
N CYS A 19 16.44 17.74 3.73
CA CYS A 19 15.34 17.77 2.78
C CYS A 19 15.64 16.89 1.58
N PHE A 20 14.63 16.19 1.10
CA PHE A 20 14.70 15.46 -0.17
C PHE A 20 14.51 16.41 -1.34
N THR A 21 15.19 16.13 -2.47
CA THR A 21 14.79 16.74 -3.73
C THR A 21 13.53 16.05 -4.26
N LYS A 22 12.77 16.74 -5.13
CA LYS A 22 11.58 16.16 -5.76
C LYS A 22 11.89 14.88 -6.53
N GLU A 23 12.99 14.87 -7.29
CA GLU A 23 13.46 13.72 -8.06
C GLU A 23 13.74 12.53 -7.13
N THR A 24 14.34 12.79 -5.96
CA THR A 24 14.55 11.75 -4.95
C THR A 24 13.25 11.17 -4.42
N LEU A 25 12.22 12.00 -4.20
CA LEU A 25 10.89 11.52 -3.83
C LEU A 25 10.29 10.63 -4.93
N GLU A 26 10.47 10.97 -6.21
CA GLU A 26 9.98 10.18 -7.35
C GLU A 26 10.70 8.83 -7.46
N GLU A 27 12.00 8.78 -7.17
CA GLU A 27 12.76 7.53 -7.08
C GLU A 27 12.29 6.69 -5.88
N LEU A 28 12.15 7.30 -4.70
CA LEU A 28 11.65 6.64 -3.49
C LEU A 28 10.23 6.09 -3.68
N ALA A 29 9.36 6.77 -4.42
CA ALA A 29 8.01 6.28 -4.70
C ALA A 29 8.03 4.89 -5.33
N LYS A 30 8.95 4.65 -6.27
CA LYS A 30 9.10 3.34 -6.92
C LYS A 30 9.65 2.27 -5.96
N LEU A 31 10.59 2.68 -5.08
CA LEU A 31 11.23 1.77 -4.13
C LEU A 31 10.33 1.39 -2.96
N PHE A 32 9.41 2.27 -2.53
CA PHE A 32 8.50 1.99 -1.43
C PHE A 32 7.39 0.99 -1.76
N VAL A 33 7.06 0.78 -3.03
CA VAL A 33 6.07 -0.25 -3.41
C VAL A 33 6.56 -1.63 -2.98
N GLY A 34 5.74 -2.35 -2.21
CA GLY A 34 6.08 -3.64 -1.62
C GLY A 34 6.80 -3.58 -0.27
N LYS A 35 7.21 -2.41 0.21
CA LYS A 35 7.87 -2.26 1.51
C LYS A 35 6.89 -2.38 2.66
N THR A 36 7.41 -2.79 3.81
CA THR A 36 6.62 -3.03 5.02
C THR A 36 6.44 -1.77 5.86
N GLY A 37 5.31 -1.69 6.56
CA GLY A 37 5.15 -0.80 7.71
C GLY A 37 5.58 -1.53 8.98
N ILE A 38 6.31 -0.85 9.86
CA ILE A 38 6.75 -1.37 11.14
C ILE A 38 6.46 -0.36 12.27
N LEU A 39 6.92 -0.63 13.48
CA LEU A 39 6.82 0.27 14.63
C LEU A 39 8.24 0.65 15.06
N ASP A 40 8.42 1.94 15.41
CA ASP A 40 9.60 2.48 16.09
C ASP A 40 10.96 2.13 15.43
N HIS A 41 10.98 1.98 14.09
CA HIS A 41 12.17 1.59 13.32
C HIS A 41 12.84 0.28 13.77
N GLU A 42 12.05 -0.67 14.34
CA GLU A 42 12.56 -1.98 14.74
C GLU A 42 12.37 -3.01 13.59
N PRO A 43 13.42 -3.33 12.81
CA PRO A 43 13.30 -4.14 11.59
C PRO A 43 13.27 -5.63 11.89
N THR A 44 12.30 -6.09 12.68
CA THR A 44 12.10 -7.50 12.98
C THR A 44 10.93 -8.08 12.18
N SER A 45 10.97 -9.38 11.87
CA SER A 45 9.90 -10.06 11.16
C SER A 45 8.56 -10.02 11.91
N LYS A 46 8.60 -9.99 13.23
CA LYS A 46 7.41 -9.90 14.11
C LYS A 46 6.78 -8.51 14.12
N ASN A 47 7.55 -7.48 13.79
CA ASN A 47 7.13 -6.08 13.86
C ASN A 47 6.49 -5.57 12.55
N GLN A 48 6.29 -6.44 11.55
CA GLN A 48 5.64 -6.06 10.31
C GLN A 48 4.14 -5.86 10.54
N THR A 49 3.62 -4.67 10.20
CA THR A 49 2.23 -4.26 10.47
C THR A 49 1.39 -4.06 9.21
N ALA A 50 1.97 -3.45 8.20
CA ALA A 50 1.29 -3.07 6.98
C ALA A 50 2.20 -3.30 5.76
N ARG A 51 1.63 -3.16 4.54
CA ARG A 51 2.42 -3.23 3.31
C ARG A 51 1.95 -2.20 2.31
N VAL A 52 2.91 -1.48 1.73
CA VAL A 52 2.67 -0.52 0.65
C VAL A 52 2.35 -1.29 -0.64
N PHE A 53 1.30 -0.89 -1.34
CA PHE A 53 0.94 -1.46 -2.64
C PHE A 53 0.88 -0.43 -3.76
N ASP A 54 0.94 0.86 -3.42
CA ASP A 54 0.92 1.96 -4.38
C ASP A 54 1.61 3.18 -3.75
N ALA A 55 2.38 3.93 -4.54
CA ALA A 55 3.03 5.16 -4.09
C ALA A 55 3.23 6.13 -5.26
N ALA A 56 3.02 7.41 -5.00
CA ALA A 56 3.16 8.48 -5.99
C ALA A 56 3.55 9.80 -5.33
N VAL A 57 4.27 10.63 -6.07
CA VAL A 57 4.57 12.01 -5.67
C VAL A 57 3.44 12.92 -6.15
N LYS A 58 3.02 13.83 -5.27
CA LYS A 58 2.01 14.86 -5.56
C LYS A 58 2.55 16.23 -5.22
N GLU A 59 2.56 17.13 -6.17
CA GLU A 59 2.74 18.55 -5.89
C GLU A 59 1.44 19.13 -5.32
N ILE A 60 1.58 20.01 -4.35
CA ILE A 60 0.43 20.72 -3.76
C ILE A 60 0.38 22.12 -4.36
N PRO A 61 -0.58 22.41 -5.24
CA PRO A 61 -0.68 23.70 -5.91
C PRO A 61 -0.71 24.88 -4.92
N GLY A 62 0.10 25.90 -5.20
CA GLY A 62 0.16 27.12 -4.39
C GLY A 62 0.92 26.99 -3.07
N LYS A 63 1.46 25.82 -2.75
CA LYS A 63 2.32 25.62 -1.57
C LYS A 63 3.79 25.57 -1.98
N VAL A 64 4.65 26.28 -1.25
CA VAL A 64 6.11 26.24 -1.42
C VAL A 64 6.77 25.78 -0.11
N THR A 65 7.96 25.22 -0.23
CA THR A 65 8.80 24.83 0.92
C THR A 65 9.46 26.07 1.55
N SER A 66 10.06 25.88 2.72
CA SER A 66 10.89 26.89 3.38
C SER A 66 12.14 27.28 2.56
N LEU A 67 12.48 26.51 1.53
CA LEU A 67 13.54 26.80 0.55
C LEU A 67 12.98 27.47 -0.71
N ASN A 68 11.71 27.84 -0.73
CA ASN A 68 11.01 28.47 -1.85
C ASN A 68 10.91 27.60 -3.12
N GLU A 69 10.87 26.27 -2.94
CA GLU A 69 10.63 25.30 -4.01
C GLU A 69 9.14 24.85 -4.00
N PRO A 70 8.58 24.42 -5.14
CA PRO A 70 7.26 23.81 -5.17
C PRO A 70 7.18 22.65 -4.17
N TYR A 71 6.16 22.68 -3.30
CA TYR A 71 6.01 21.65 -2.27
C TYR A 71 5.47 20.36 -2.86
N ALA A 72 6.17 19.28 -2.64
CA ALA A 72 5.82 17.94 -3.11
C ALA A 72 5.81 16.93 -1.96
N GLN A 73 4.86 15.99 -2.00
CA GLN A 73 4.71 14.91 -1.02
C GLN A 73 4.77 13.55 -1.71
N LEU A 74 5.51 12.62 -1.13
CA LEU A 74 5.42 11.20 -1.43
C LEU A 74 4.26 10.60 -0.63
N THR A 75 3.19 10.26 -1.32
CA THR A 75 2.01 9.62 -0.72
C THR A 75 1.97 8.16 -1.13
N ALA A 76 1.73 7.29 -0.16
CA ALA A 76 1.56 5.86 -0.39
C ALA A 76 0.17 5.37 0.02
N ARG A 77 -0.23 4.23 -0.54
CA ARG A 77 -1.37 3.44 -0.10
C ARG A 77 -0.87 2.13 0.47
N ALA A 78 -1.28 1.82 1.69
CA ALA A 78 -0.89 0.62 2.38
C ALA A 78 -2.11 -0.19 2.84
N TYR A 79 -1.91 -1.47 3.10
CA TYR A 79 -2.95 -2.36 3.61
C TYR A 79 -2.50 -3.12 4.85
N VAL A 80 -3.49 -3.47 5.67
CA VAL A 80 -3.37 -4.37 6.82
C VAL A 80 -4.42 -5.48 6.66
N PRO A 81 -4.11 -6.76 6.84
CA PRO A 81 -5.10 -7.82 6.89
C PRO A 81 -6.11 -7.57 8.02
N ARG A 82 -7.40 -7.80 7.80
CA ARG A 82 -8.40 -7.75 8.86
C ARG A 82 -8.54 -9.14 9.49
N ASN A 83 -8.04 -9.29 10.72
CA ASN A 83 -8.19 -10.46 11.56
C ASN A 83 -8.15 -10.04 13.05
N ASP A 84 -8.36 -10.96 13.96
CA ASP A 84 -8.37 -10.65 15.40
C ASP A 84 -7.05 -10.07 15.91
N GLY A 85 -5.91 -10.54 15.38
CA GLY A 85 -4.58 -10.05 15.74
C GLY A 85 -4.27 -8.63 15.28
N THR A 86 -4.99 -8.12 14.25
CA THR A 86 -4.76 -6.78 13.68
C THR A 86 -5.85 -5.78 14.07
N LYS A 87 -6.92 -6.21 14.75
CA LYS A 87 -8.07 -5.37 15.09
C LYS A 87 -7.66 -4.13 15.89
N ALA A 88 -6.97 -4.32 17.00
CA ALA A 88 -6.53 -3.21 17.86
C ALA A 88 -5.57 -2.24 17.14
N PHE A 89 -4.72 -2.76 16.25
CA PHE A 89 -3.83 -1.93 15.43
C PHE A 89 -4.64 -1.07 14.45
N ILE A 90 -5.61 -1.64 13.75
CA ILE A 90 -6.50 -0.91 12.83
C ILE A 90 -7.30 0.15 13.58
N GLU A 91 -7.89 -0.19 14.72
CA GLU A 91 -8.62 0.74 15.58
C GLU A 91 -7.74 1.92 16.03
N SER A 92 -6.46 1.67 16.34
CA SER A 92 -5.51 2.72 16.70
C SER A 92 -5.19 3.69 15.55
N ILE A 93 -5.19 3.21 14.29
CA ILE A 93 -5.07 4.06 13.11
C ILE A 93 -6.37 4.83 12.88
N GLU A 94 -7.52 4.17 12.94
CA GLU A 94 -8.84 4.78 12.73
C GLU A 94 -9.16 5.84 13.78
N SER A 95 -8.78 5.63 15.03
CA SER A 95 -8.91 6.62 16.11
C SER A 95 -7.90 7.77 16.01
N GLY A 96 -6.80 7.61 15.22
CA GLY A 96 -5.73 8.57 15.08
C GLY A 96 -4.71 8.57 16.20
N ILE A 97 -4.73 7.56 17.06
CA ILE A 97 -3.68 7.34 18.04
C ILE A 97 -2.35 7.02 17.34
N ARG A 98 -2.40 6.15 16.32
CA ARG A 98 -1.26 5.87 15.43
C ARG A 98 -1.45 6.62 14.13
N LYS A 99 -0.82 7.77 14.03
CA LYS A 99 -0.96 8.66 12.88
C LYS A 99 0.38 8.99 12.24
N GLU A 100 1.37 9.36 13.05
CA GLU A 100 2.67 9.83 12.60
C GLU A 100 3.50 8.68 12.06
N VAL A 101 4.22 8.93 10.95
CA VAL A 101 5.14 7.96 10.36
C VAL A 101 6.48 8.61 10.04
N SER A 102 7.51 7.79 10.02
CA SER A 102 8.84 8.13 9.54
C SER A 102 9.29 7.09 8.52
N VAL A 103 10.27 7.39 7.68
CA VAL A 103 10.78 6.48 6.65
C VAL A 103 12.21 6.05 6.91
N GLY A 104 12.49 4.77 6.70
CA GLY A 104 13.84 4.23 6.62
C GLY A 104 14.25 4.11 5.15
N CYS A 105 15.21 4.91 4.71
CA CYS A 105 15.74 4.87 3.35
C CYS A 105 17.22 5.23 3.29
N ALA A 106 17.86 4.92 2.17
CA ALA A 106 19.22 5.36 1.86
C ALA A 106 19.22 6.26 0.64
N VAL A 107 20.09 7.28 0.66
CA VAL A 107 20.32 8.20 -0.45
C VAL A 107 21.77 8.13 -0.93
N LYS A 108 21.99 8.43 -2.19
CA LYS A 108 23.32 8.38 -2.81
C LYS A 108 24.21 9.56 -2.39
N LYS A 109 23.58 10.74 -2.18
CA LYS A 109 24.30 11.98 -1.85
C LYS A 109 23.57 12.75 -0.77
N ARG A 110 24.36 13.32 0.16
CA ARG A 110 23.91 14.21 1.23
C ARG A 110 24.79 15.43 1.25
N VAL A 111 24.38 16.52 0.61
CA VAL A 111 25.22 17.70 0.39
C VAL A 111 24.73 18.92 1.16
N CYS A 112 25.65 19.80 1.48
CA CYS A 112 25.35 21.08 2.14
C CYS A 112 24.74 22.08 1.14
N SER A 113 23.60 22.68 1.48
CA SER A 113 22.93 23.69 0.63
C SER A 113 23.75 24.98 0.43
N VAL A 114 24.72 25.26 1.30
CA VAL A 114 25.54 26.48 1.24
C VAL A 114 26.75 26.32 0.31
N CYS A 115 27.48 25.19 0.42
CA CYS A 115 28.74 24.99 -0.34
C CYS A 115 28.72 23.77 -1.28
N GLY A 116 27.66 22.96 -1.31
CA GLY A 116 27.54 21.78 -2.17
C GLY A 116 28.40 20.58 -1.77
N ALA A 117 29.21 20.68 -0.72
CA ALA A 117 30.07 19.59 -0.26
C ALA A 117 29.31 18.59 0.61
N GLU A 118 29.68 17.31 0.53
CA GLU A 118 29.15 16.25 1.41
C GLU A 118 29.62 16.41 2.86
N SER A 119 30.86 16.85 3.04
CA SER A 119 31.43 17.16 4.36
C SER A 119 31.95 18.61 4.39
N CYS A 120 31.53 19.38 5.38
CA CYS A 120 31.94 20.76 5.55
C CYS A 120 31.69 21.25 6.98
N VAL A 121 32.17 22.47 7.28
CA VAL A 121 32.00 23.12 8.59
C VAL A 121 30.64 23.79 8.79
N HIS A 122 29.78 23.85 7.77
CA HIS A 122 28.46 24.46 7.89
C HIS A 122 27.51 23.56 8.70
N VAL A 123 26.86 24.16 9.68
CA VAL A 123 25.95 23.45 10.59
C VAL A 123 24.50 23.61 10.13
N PRO A 124 23.75 22.53 9.93
CA PRO A 124 22.32 22.60 9.61
C PRO A 124 21.55 23.51 10.59
N GLY A 125 20.62 24.28 10.05
CA GLY A 125 19.82 25.23 10.82
C GLY A 125 20.44 26.63 10.98
N LYS A 126 21.79 26.80 10.83
CA LYS A 126 22.46 28.10 10.87
C LYS A 126 22.41 28.81 9.51
N THR A 127 22.48 30.13 9.53
CA THR A 127 22.48 30.97 8.33
C THR A 127 23.88 31.43 7.98
N TYR A 128 24.27 31.29 6.72
CA TYR A 128 25.56 31.71 6.17
C TYR A 128 25.30 32.57 4.92
N ASN A 129 25.75 33.82 4.93
CA ASN A 129 25.53 34.77 3.84
C ASN A 129 24.05 34.87 3.39
N GLY A 130 23.11 34.88 4.35
CA GLY A 130 21.67 34.95 4.08
C GLY A 130 21.01 33.62 3.69
N LYS A 131 21.77 32.53 3.49
CA LYS A 131 21.24 31.20 3.20
C LYS A 131 21.22 30.31 4.43
N ARG A 132 20.06 29.74 4.74
CA ARG A 132 19.94 28.74 5.79
C ARG A 132 20.60 27.44 5.35
N CYS A 133 21.52 26.94 6.16
CA CYS A 133 22.18 25.66 5.89
C CYS A 133 21.20 24.50 6.16
N VAL A 134 21.04 23.64 5.17
CA VAL A 134 20.34 22.36 5.26
C VAL A 134 21.16 21.27 4.56
N ARG A 135 20.87 20.02 4.80
CA ARG A 135 21.42 18.89 4.07
C ARG A 135 20.42 18.46 3.00
N ILE A 136 20.83 18.57 1.74
CA ILE A 136 20.02 18.14 0.60
C ILE A 136 20.30 16.67 0.34
N LEU A 137 19.25 15.86 0.38
CA LEU A 137 19.28 14.42 0.15
C LEU A 137 18.90 14.15 -1.30
N SER A 138 19.83 13.61 -2.09
CA SER A 138 19.63 13.40 -3.52
C SER A 138 20.01 12.01 -3.99
N GLY A 139 19.19 11.48 -4.93
CA GLY A 139 19.31 10.15 -5.49
C GLY A 139 18.95 9.05 -4.47
N ALA A 140 17.80 8.41 -4.63
CA ALA A 140 17.44 7.27 -3.78
C ALA A 140 18.37 6.09 -4.10
N ALA A 141 18.93 5.46 -3.04
CA ALA A 141 19.69 4.23 -3.17
C ALA A 141 18.82 3.01 -2.80
N ASP A 142 18.06 3.09 -1.70
CA ASP A 142 17.12 2.05 -1.29
C ASP A 142 16.03 2.63 -0.38
N ALA A 143 14.91 1.92 -0.26
CA ALA A 143 13.87 2.15 0.73
C ALA A 143 13.72 0.87 1.56
N TYR A 144 13.73 0.97 2.88
CA TYR A 144 13.68 -0.17 3.77
C TYR A 144 12.27 -0.42 4.29
N GLU A 145 11.65 0.60 4.88
CA GLU A 145 10.38 0.52 5.57
C GLU A 145 9.78 1.92 5.80
N PHE A 146 8.54 1.97 6.25
CA PHE A 146 8.00 3.12 6.96
C PHE A 146 7.57 2.69 8.37
N SER A 147 7.81 3.55 9.36
CA SER A 147 7.50 3.26 10.76
C SER A 147 6.41 4.16 11.30
N PHE A 148 5.47 3.59 12.03
CA PHE A 148 4.65 4.37 12.95
C PHE A 148 5.51 4.76 14.14
N VAL A 149 5.63 6.06 14.39
CA VAL A 149 6.48 6.64 15.43
C VAL A 149 5.73 7.70 16.24
N ALA A 150 6.21 8.01 17.44
CA ALA A 150 5.61 9.07 18.25
C ALA A 150 5.94 10.47 17.70
N VAL A 151 7.15 10.66 17.18
CA VAL A 151 7.63 11.94 16.64
C VAL A 151 8.39 11.68 15.34
N PRO A 152 7.82 12.03 14.17
CA PRO A 152 8.47 11.82 12.89
C PRO A 152 9.56 12.87 12.63
N ALA A 153 10.56 12.55 11.81
CA ALA A 153 11.54 13.51 11.31
C ALA A 153 10.82 14.60 10.49
N GLN A 154 9.94 14.22 9.59
CA GLN A 154 9.15 15.14 8.76
C GLN A 154 7.78 15.44 9.38
N ARG A 155 7.46 16.74 9.54
CA ARG A 155 6.26 17.19 10.26
C ARG A 155 4.94 16.80 9.63
N ALA A 156 4.91 16.66 8.29
CA ALA A 156 3.71 16.32 7.55
C ALA A 156 3.56 14.80 7.29
N ALA A 157 4.57 14.00 7.67
CA ALA A 157 4.52 12.56 7.48
C ALA A 157 3.52 11.92 8.46
N GLY A 158 2.57 11.15 7.89
CA GLY A 158 1.52 10.54 8.69
C GLY A 158 0.38 9.99 7.86
N VAL A 159 -0.47 9.23 8.52
CA VAL A 159 -1.69 8.71 7.91
C VAL A 159 -2.60 9.87 7.55
N VAL A 160 -2.94 9.94 6.28
CA VAL A 160 -3.93 10.88 5.80
C VAL A 160 -5.30 10.31 6.17
N LYS A 161 -5.84 10.79 7.29
CA LYS A 161 -7.23 10.55 7.54
C LYS A 161 -7.99 11.24 6.40
N LYS A 162 -8.80 10.49 5.71
CA LYS A 162 -10.02 11.06 5.14
C LYS A 162 -10.85 11.55 6.33
N PHE A 163 -10.49 12.72 6.84
CA PHE A 163 -11.29 13.38 7.84
C PHE A 163 -12.58 13.77 7.15
N SER A 164 -13.58 13.10 7.56
CA SER A 164 -15.02 13.31 7.35
C SER A 164 -15.52 13.19 5.91
N PRO A 165 -16.49 12.36 5.80
CA PRO A 165 -17.41 12.36 4.68
C PRO A 165 -18.05 13.73 4.38
N ARG A 166 -17.88 14.74 5.22
CA ARG A 166 -18.60 16.01 5.06
C ARG A 166 -18.07 16.93 3.96
N PHE A 167 -16.76 16.94 3.66
CA PHE A 167 -16.27 17.83 2.59
C PHE A 167 -16.06 17.08 1.25
N GLU A 168 -15.45 15.90 1.27
CA GLU A 168 -15.37 15.08 0.05
C GLU A 168 -16.68 14.37 -0.29
N GLU A 169 -17.53 14.01 0.71
CA GLU A 169 -18.88 13.54 0.44
C GLU A 169 -19.81 14.65 -0.10
N SER A 170 -19.60 15.93 0.25
CA SER A 170 -20.38 16.99 -0.35
C SER A 170 -19.98 17.27 -1.80
N GLU A 171 -18.69 17.15 -2.15
CA GLU A 171 -18.25 17.24 -3.55
C GLU A 171 -18.56 15.95 -4.30
N LYS A 172 -18.22 14.77 -3.76
CA LYS A 172 -18.61 13.49 -4.37
C LYS A 172 -20.11 13.28 -4.41
N LYS A 173 -20.86 13.69 -3.38
CA LYS A 173 -22.34 13.67 -3.44
C LYS A 173 -22.89 14.66 -4.43
N LYS A 174 -22.24 15.83 -4.63
CA LYS A 174 -22.59 16.75 -5.72
C LYS A 174 -22.27 16.14 -7.08
N GLU A 175 -21.05 15.59 -7.25
CA GLU A 175 -20.62 14.94 -8.49
C GLU A 175 -21.49 13.72 -8.82
N VAL A 176 -21.70 12.82 -7.87
CA VAL A 176 -22.59 11.64 -8.03
C VAL A 176 -24.03 12.05 -8.26
N LYS A 177 -24.52 13.11 -7.61
CA LYS A 177 -25.87 13.64 -7.83
C LYS A 177 -25.98 14.22 -9.23
N THR A 178 -25.00 14.97 -9.70
CA THR A 178 -24.97 15.53 -11.06
C THR A 178 -24.94 14.43 -12.12
N VAL A 179 -24.12 13.41 -11.96
CA VAL A 179 -24.07 12.23 -12.87
C VAL A 179 -25.38 11.46 -12.83
N TYR A 180 -25.94 11.23 -11.63
CA TYR A 180 -27.24 10.58 -11.45
C TYR A 180 -28.37 11.36 -12.11
N ASP A 181 -28.40 12.69 -11.98
CA ASP A 181 -29.40 13.57 -12.59
C ASP A 181 -29.34 13.54 -14.12
N ILE A 182 -28.11 13.48 -14.69
CA ILE A 182 -27.90 13.32 -16.13
C ILE A 182 -28.41 11.95 -16.62
N VAL A 183 -28.02 10.88 -15.93
CA VAL A 183 -28.45 9.51 -16.26
C VAL A 183 -29.97 9.37 -16.12
N LYS A 184 -30.55 9.99 -15.10
CA LYS A 184 -32.02 10.00 -14.90
C LYS A 184 -32.74 10.71 -16.03
N LYS A 185 -32.29 11.91 -16.46
CA LYS A 185 -32.85 12.62 -17.61
C LYS A 185 -32.79 11.81 -18.90
N LEU A 186 -31.67 11.09 -19.12
CA LEU A 186 -31.54 10.19 -20.27
C LEU A 186 -32.49 8.99 -20.17
N ALA A 187 -32.72 8.46 -18.96
CA ALA A 187 -33.64 7.34 -18.71
C ALA A 187 -35.12 7.75 -18.82
N ASP A 188 -35.45 8.98 -18.47
CA ASP A 188 -36.81 9.51 -18.54
C ASP A 188 -37.29 9.82 -20.00
N GLY A 189 -36.45 9.49 -21.02
CA GLY A 189 -36.83 9.47 -22.42
C GLY A 189 -36.77 10.83 -23.13
N GLU A 190 -35.95 11.75 -22.64
CA GLU A 190 -35.62 12.97 -23.39
C GLU A 190 -34.74 12.62 -24.61
N ASP A 191 -35.16 12.97 -25.80
CA ASP A 191 -34.45 12.70 -27.06
C ASP A 191 -33.06 13.36 -27.14
N SER A 192 -32.80 14.39 -26.32
CA SER A 192 -31.50 15.05 -26.18
C SER A 192 -31.37 15.76 -24.83
N VAL A 193 -30.20 15.60 -24.20
CA VAL A 193 -29.83 16.28 -22.95
C VAL A 193 -28.64 17.21 -23.22
N THR A 194 -28.82 18.50 -22.99
CA THR A 194 -27.72 19.48 -23.08
C THR A 194 -26.90 19.41 -21.76
N VAL A 195 -25.63 19.04 -21.84
CA VAL A 195 -24.73 18.91 -20.72
C VAL A 195 -23.60 19.93 -20.84
N ALA A 196 -23.28 20.64 -19.76
CA ALA A 196 -22.16 21.57 -19.76
C ALA A 196 -20.83 20.82 -19.91
N LYS A 197 -19.79 21.49 -20.42
CA LYS A 197 -18.47 20.89 -20.69
C LYS A 197 -17.85 20.31 -19.43
N GLU A 198 -18.01 20.97 -18.30
CA GLU A 198 -17.56 20.55 -16.97
C GLU A 198 -18.27 19.27 -16.52
N GLU A 199 -19.59 19.22 -16.67
CA GLU A 199 -20.42 18.05 -16.35
C GLU A 199 -20.07 16.85 -17.24
N LEU A 200 -19.77 17.08 -18.52
CA LEU A 200 -19.32 16.04 -19.46
C LEU A 200 -17.95 15.47 -19.05
N ASN A 201 -17.03 16.30 -18.57
CA ASN A 201 -15.72 15.85 -18.08
C ASN A 201 -15.86 15.04 -16.78
N MET A 202 -16.75 15.45 -15.87
CA MET A 202 -17.06 14.66 -14.66
C MET A 202 -17.65 13.30 -15.02
N LEU A 203 -18.63 13.25 -15.94
CA LEU A 203 -19.23 12.01 -16.41
C LEU A 203 -18.18 11.06 -17.02
N LYS A 204 -17.27 11.58 -17.86
CA LYS A 204 -16.16 10.79 -18.42
C LYS A 204 -15.25 10.21 -17.35
N THR A 205 -14.91 10.98 -16.33
CA THR A 205 -14.05 10.56 -15.22
C THR A 205 -14.71 9.43 -14.41
N GLU A 206 -16.00 9.60 -14.07
CA GLU A 206 -16.75 8.59 -13.32
C GLU A 206 -16.98 7.31 -14.14
N LEU A 207 -17.29 7.41 -15.42
CA LEU A 207 -17.40 6.26 -16.32
C LEU A 207 -16.08 5.50 -16.38
N LYS A 208 -14.95 6.20 -16.56
CA LYS A 208 -13.63 5.56 -16.55
C LYS A 208 -13.37 4.82 -15.23
N ALA A 209 -13.64 5.45 -14.09
CA ALA A 209 -13.48 4.83 -12.78
C ALA A 209 -14.41 3.62 -12.58
N LEU A 210 -15.61 3.62 -13.19
CA LEU A 210 -16.52 2.48 -13.18
C LEU A 210 -15.98 1.33 -14.05
N PHE A 211 -15.48 1.62 -15.25
CA PHE A 211 -14.84 0.62 -16.12
C PHE A 211 -13.62 -0.02 -15.45
N ASP A 212 -12.74 0.78 -14.85
CA ASP A 212 -11.55 0.27 -14.14
C ASP A 212 -11.93 -0.65 -12.97
N ARG A 213 -13.01 -0.32 -12.25
CA ARG A 213 -13.56 -1.18 -11.16
C ARG A 213 -14.20 -2.46 -11.70
N ALA A 214 -14.96 -2.36 -12.79
CA ALA A 214 -15.57 -3.52 -13.45
C ALA A 214 -14.49 -4.50 -13.94
N GLU A 215 -13.47 -3.99 -14.64
CA GLU A 215 -12.34 -4.79 -15.11
C GLU A 215 -11.57 -5.48 -13.95
N CYS A 216 -11.40 -4.76 -12.82
CA CYS A 216 -10.81 -5.35 -11.61
C CYS A 216 -11.68 -6.48 -11.05
N GLY A 217 -13.00 -6.31 -11.03
CA GLY A 217 -13.96 -7.33 -10.63
C GLY A 217 -13.93 -8.57 -11.53
N ASP A 218 -13.87 -8.36 -12.83
CA ASP A 218 -13.79 -9.43 -13.83
C ASP A 218 -12.48 -10.24 -13.70
N ARG A 219 -11.35 -9.55 -13.49
CA ARG A 219 -10.05 -10.22 -13.23
C ARG A 219 -10.08 -11.04 -11.95
N TYR A 220 -10.67 -10.49 -10.87
CA TYR A 220 -10.82 -11.22 -9.62
C TYR A 220 -11.69 -12.46 -9.77
N ARG A 221 -12.84 -12.32 -10.45
CA ARG A 221 -13.73 -13.44 -10.76
C ARG A 221 -13.01 -14.54 -11.57
N ALA A 222 -12.26 -14.14 -12.60
CA ALA A 222 -11.50 -15.09 -13.43
C ALA A 222 -10.44 -15.84 -12.60
N ALA A 223 -9.73 -15.14 -11.70
CA ALA A 223 -8.75 -15.76 -10.81
C ALA A 223 -9.39 -16.75 -9.82
N LEU A 224 -10.59 -16.44 -9.29
CA LEU A 224 -11.35 -17.36 -8.44
C LEU A 224 -11.78 -18.62 -9.23
N CYS A 225 -12.29 -18.46 -10.42
CA CYS A 225 -12.67 -19.59 -11.28
C CYS A 225 -11.47 -20.51 -11.59
N GLU A 226 -10.33 -19.94 -11.96
CA GLU A 226 -9.11 -20.73 -12.20
C GLU A 226 -8.61 -21.45 -10.93
N ARG A 227 -8.72 -20.81 -9.77
CA ARG A 227 -8.43 -21.44 -8.48
C ARG A 227 -9.36 -22.62 -8.21
N ILE A 228 -10.66 -22.46 -8.45
CA ILE A 228 -11.67 -23.51 -8.29
C ILE A 228 -11.37 -24.69 -9.23
N TYR A 229 -11.01 -24.43 -10.49
CA TYR A 229 -10.67 -25.50 -11.44
C TYR A 229 -9.48 -26.34 -10.98
N LYS A 230 -8.41 -25.67 -10.50
CA LYS A 230 -7.23 -26.37 -9.95
C LYS A 230 -7.57 -27.18 -8.71
N LEU A 231 -8.32 -26.62 -7.77
CA LEU A 231 -8.73 -27.30 -6.55
C LEU A 231 -9.70 -28.45 -6.82
N SER A 232 -10.64 -28.28 -7.75
CA SER A 232 -11.58 -29.32 -8.15
C SER A 232 -10.87 -30.53 -8.76
N ALA A 233 -9.85 -30.31 -9.59
CA ALA A 233 -9.06 -31.38 -10.17
C ALA A 233 -8.36 -32.27 -9.12
N VAL A 234 -8.01 -31.72 -7.98
CA VAL A 234 -7.41 -32.45 -6.84
C VAL A 234 -8.47 -33.04 -5.93
N ALA A 235 -9.44 -32.22 -5.53
CA ALA A 235 -10.45 -32.59 -4.53
C ALA A 235 -11.51 -33.56 -5.10
N GLN A 236 -11.86 -33.43 -6.38
CA GLN A 236 -12.93 -34.15 -7.04
C GLN A 236 -12.55 -34.51 -8.49
N PRO A 237 -11.58 -35.42 -8.71
CA PRO A 237 -11.07 -35.75 -10.05
C PRO A 237 -12.12 -36.37 -10.98
N GLU A 238 -13.20 -36.87 -10.42
CA GLU A 238 -14.37 -37.37 -11.16
C GLU A 238 -15.18 -36.28 -11.86
N PHE A 239 -15.07 -35.02 -11.43
CA PHE A 239 -15.74 -33.90 -12.07
C PHE A 239 -14.93 -33.39 -13.26
N LYS A 240 -15.53 -33.52 -14.44
CA LYS A 240 -14.93 -32.97 -15.66
C LYS A 240 -14.91 -31.44 -15.59
N ARG A 241 -13.84 -30.82 -16.04
CA ARG A 241 -13.65 -29.34 -16.06
C ARG A 241 -14.88 -28.59 -16.62
N GLY A 242 -15.51 -29.09 -17.68
CA GLY A 242 -16.70 -28.47 -18.26
C GLY A 242 -17.91 -28.37 -17.32
N LEU A 243 -18.07 -29.31 -16.38
CA LEU A 243 -19.12 -29.24 -15.37
C LEU A 243 -18.81 -28.13 -14.34
N THR A 244 -17.56 -28.06 -13.88
CA THR A 244 -17.12 -27.00 -12.96
C THR A 244 -17.24 -25.63 -13.61
N GLU A 245 -16.91 -25.49 -14.90
CA GLU A 245 -17.09 -24.25 -15.66
C GLU A 245 -18.56 -23.84 -15.79
N ALA A 246 -19.45 -24.78 -16.00
CA ALA A 246 -20.89 -24.51 -16.08
C ALA A 246 -21.44 -24.00 -14.73
N ILE A 247 -21.01 -24.61 -13.63
CA ILE A 247 -21.42 -24.20 -12.28
C ILE A 247 -20.86 -22.79 -11.97
N THR A 248 -19.60 -22.54 -12.19
CA THR A 248 -18.96 -21.25 -11.84
C THR A 248 -19.50 -20.07 -12.64
N LYS A 249 -20.05 -20.29 -13.83
CA LYS A 249 -20.69 -19.24 -14.65
C LYS A 249 -21.93 -18.65 -13.97
N SER A 250 -22.70 -19.44 -13.24
CA SER A 250 -23.96 -19.02 -12.60
C SER A 250 -23.77 -18.45 -11.19
N LEU A 251 -22.59 -18.62 -10.57
CA LEU A 251 -22.30 -18.21 -9.20
C LEU A 251 -21.84 -16.75 -9.12
N GLY A 252 -22.24 -16.04 -8.05
CA GLY A 252 -21.71 -14.76 -7.66
C GLY A 252 -20.31 -14.87 -7.01
N ILE A 253 -19.66 -13.74 -6.74
CA ILE A 253 -18.31 -13.73 -6.17
C ILE A 253 -18.27 -14.39 -4.80
N ALA A 254 -19.24 -14.11 -3.92
CA ALA A 254 -19.31 -14.70 -2.57
C ALA A 254 -19.43 -16.23 -2.63
N GLU A 255 -20.29 -16.75 -3.49
CA GLU A 255 -20.49 -18.19 -3.70
C GLU A 255 -19.25 -18.87 -4.29
N LEU A 256 -18.52 -18.17 -5.17
CA LEU A 256 -17.23 -18.64 -5.70
C LEU A 256 -16.16 -18.70 -4.61
N GLU A 257 -16.12 -17.73 -3.69
CA GLU A 257 -15.22 -17.73 -2.53
C GLU A 257 -15.49 -18.91 -1.60
N GLU A 258 -16.78 -19.14 -1.26
CA GLU A 258 -17.21 -20.28 -0.43
C GLU A 258 -16.85 -21.62 -1.09
N MET A 259 -17.09 -21.75 -2.39
CA MET A 259 -16.76 -22.96 -3.15
C MET A 259 -15.23 -23.19 -3.19
N ALA A 260 -14.44 -22.13 -3.41
CA ALA A 260 -12.98 -22.22 -3.39
C ALA A 260 -12.46 -22.65 -2.02
N ALA A 261 -13.03 -22.10 -0.92
CA ALA A 261 -12.66 -22.47 0.44
C ALA A 261 -13.00 -23.93 0.77
N ALA A 262 -14.20 -24.41 0.36
CA ALA A 262 -14.61 -25.78 0.58
C ALA A 262 -13.72 -26.79 -0.20
N LEU A 263 -13.41 -26.50 -1.46
CA LEU A 263 -12.52 -27.33 -2.27
C LEU A 263 -11.07 -27.31 -1.77
N ALA A 264 -10.58 -26.18 -1.23
CA ALA A 264 -9.25 -26.11 -0.63
C ALA A 264 -9.13 -27.07 0.56
N LYS A 265 -10.10 -27.05 1.49
CA LYS A 265 -10.16 -27.99 2.64
C LYS A 265 -10.22 -29.47 2.18
N ALA A 266 -10.94 -29.74 1.09
CA ALA A 266 -11.03 -31.10 0.56
C ALA A 266 -9.72 -31.54 -0.13
N ALA A 267 -9.05 -30.64 -0.83
CA ALA A 267 -7.75 -30.89 -1.45
C ALA A 267 -6.64 -31.12 -0.43
N GLU A 268 -6.60 -30.34 0.67
CA GLU A 268 -5.65 -30.51 1.78
C GLU A 268 -5.77 -31.90 2.44
N ARG A 269 -6.98 -32.44 2.55
CA ARG A 269 -7.18 -33.79 3.09
C ARG A 269 -6.66 -34.89 2.16
N LYS A 270 -6.69 -34.66 0.85
CA LYS A 270 -6.19 -35.64 -0.13
C LYS A 270 -4.69 -35.53 -0.38
N MET A 271 -4.15 -34.32 -0.26
CA MET A 271 -2.72 -34.03 -0.43
C MET A 271 -2.24 -33.11 0.72
N PRO A 272 -1.99 -33.68 1.91
CA PRO A 272 -1.45 -32.91 3.01
C PRO A 272 -0.08 -32.33 2.63
N VAL A 273 0.14 -31.06 2.94
CA VAL A 273 1.43 -30.40 2.73
C VAL A 273 2.46 -31.04 3.64
N MET A 274 3.34 -31.86 3.06
CA MET A 274 4.49 -32.43 3.77
C MET A 274 5.60 -31.37 3.80
N PRO A 275 6.22 -31.10 4.97
CA PRO A 275 7.38 -30.22 5.02
C PRO A 275 8.52 -30.86 4.19
N GLN A 276 9.07 -30.11 3.24
CA GLN A 276 10.17 -30.59 2.38
C GLN A 276 11.47 -30.90 3.14
N LEU A 277 11.52 -30.60 4.44
CA LEU A 277 12.66 -30.78 5.36
C LEU A 277 12.26 -31.57 6.63
N ALA A 278 11.35 -32.52 6.54
CA ALA A 278 11.21 -33.49 7.60
C ALA A 278 12.42 -34.42 7.50
N ALA A 279 13.38 -34.28 8.43
CA ALA A 279 14.42 -35.28 8.61
C ALA A 279 13.76 -36.68 8.77
N GLU A 280 14.13 -37.62 7.92
CA GLU A 280 13.83 -39.05 8.17
C GLU A 280 14.25 -39.37 9.58
N LYS A 281 13.31 -39.82 10.42
CA LYS A 281 13.66 -40.49 11.65
C LYS A 281 14.36 -41.77 11.25
N THR A 282 15.68 -41.75 11.18
CA THR A 282 16.46 -42.98 11.26
C THR A 282 16.21 -43.55 12.65
N GLU A 283 15.55 -44.70 12.72
CA GLU A 283 15.53 -45.52 13.89
C GLU A 283 16.99 -45.91 14.19
N ASP A 284 17.58 -45.28 15.21
CA ASP A 284 18.86 -45.68 15.76
C ASP A 284 18.73 -47.06 16.45
N THR A 285 18.94 -48.11 15.67
CA THR A 285 19.39 -49.38 16.22
C THR A 285 20.91 -49.37 16.18
N ASN A 286 21.52 -48.92 17.26
CA ASN A 286 22.74 -49.47 17.88
C ASN A 286 23.34 -48.40 18.81
N ALA A 287 23.09 -48.56 20.09
CA ALA A 287 23.91 -47.99 21.13
C ALA A 287 25.26 -48.75 21.13
N ALA A 288 26.29 -48.17 20.54
CA ALA A 288 27.67 -48.47 20.84
C ALA A 288 28.19 -47.37 21.77
N ASP A 289 28.48 -47.76 22.97
CA ASP A 289 29.17 -47.01 24.02
C ASP A 289 30.54 -46.57 23.51
N ASP A 290 30.73 -45.29 23.25
CA ASP A 290 32.03 -44.64 23.01
C ASP A 290 32.31 -43.63 24.13
N GLY A 291 32.76 -44.21 25.24
CA GLY A 291 33.41 -43.48 26.31
C GLY A 291 34.81 -43.00 25.92
N ALA A 292 34.89 -41.95 25.12
CA ALA A 292 36.13 -41.20 24.98
C ALA A 292 35.84 -39.88 24.26
N PHE A 293 35.60 -38.84 25.05
CA PHE A 293 36.17 -37.49 24.87
C PHE A 293 35.63 -36.58 25.99
N ARG A 294 36.35 -36.59 27.10
CA ARG A 294 36.37 -35.47 28.06
C ARG A 294 37.69 -34.73 27.83
N ILE A 295 37.62 -33.52 27.38
CA ILE A 295 38.48 -32.41 27.77
C ILE A 295 37.60 -31.18 27.88
#